data_ae3ec40152507c7dd16c2ce2e7d61c4d
#
_entry.id   ae3ec40152507c7dd16c2ce2e7d61c4d
#
_cell.length_a   1.000
_cell.length_b   1.000
_cell.length_c   1.000
_cell.angle_alpha   90.00
_cell.angle_beta   90.00
_cell.angle_gamma   90.00
#
_symmetry.space_group_name_H-M   'P 1'
#
loop_
_entity.id
_entity.type
_entity.pdbx_description
1 polymer ?
#
loop_
_entity_poly.entity_id
_entity_poly.type
_entity_poly.pdbx_seq_one_letter_code
_entity_poly.pdbx_strand_id
1 'polypeptide(L)'
;MIYTKGKVTYYMKKSNVPDFETATGTIDYGFTNDYVFRKILQENNDVLKALICSILRMEPDGIKVTVTNPISLGETFSSKDFILDVRVVLNDGRLIDLEMQMTDEYNWPDRSISYASRNFDQLKRGEYYINAKPVHSIGFLNFTLFEDNPEFNALYQLLNVKTKRLYSEKFSIHVIDLSRIDLATEEDRHYGIDRWAKLFKTKTWEDLRMITKNNETMQKAADSLYQLNSDAVARQCAQSRADAAYWETIKNNKLRYLEEANSQLTQTIDQQASRIAELEAALAKQNK
;
A
#
# COMPACT_ATOMS: atom_id res chain seq x y z
N MET A 1 27.53 15.37 19.34
CA MET A 1 27.94 16.77 18.98
C MET A 1 29.08 17.12 19.90
N ILE A 2 30.23 17.52 19.35
CA ILE A 2 31.42 17.89 20.12
C ILE A 2 31.46 19.41 20.23
N TYR A 3 31.39 19.93 21.43
CA TYR A 3 31.61 21.36 21.70
C TYR A 3 32.97 21.53 22.36
N THR A 4 33.83 22.37 21.78
CA THR A 4 35.12 22.76 22.36
C THR A 4 35.02 24.21 22.84
N LYS A 5 35.06 24.43 24.12
CA LYS A 5 35.25 25.75 24.70
C LYS A 5 36.44 25.68 25.68
N GLY A 6 37.59 26.13 25.27
CA GLY A 6 38.82 25.98 26.02
C GLY A 6 39.37 24.53 25.98
N LYS A 7 40.30 24.19 26.86
CA LYS A 7 40.99 22.90 26.91
C LYS A 7 40.17 21.72 27.47
N VAL A 8 38.81 21.80 27.53
CA VAL A 8 37.98 20.75 28.08
C VAL A 8 37.04 20.24 26.99
N THR A 9 37.18 18.99 26.60
CA THR A 9 36.28 18.26 25.64
C THR A 9 35.21 17.57 26.46
N TYR A 10 33.97 18.03 26.33
CA TYR A 10 32.80 17.37 26.90
C TYR A 10 32.24 16.36 25.91
N TYR A 11 32.28 15.09 26.26
CA TYR A 11 31.51 14.03 25.58
C TYR A 11 30.11 14.06 26.17
N MET A 12 29.12 14.51 25.39
CA MET A 12 27.75 14.20 25.74
C MET A 12 27.57 12.70 25.62
N LYS A 13 27.38 11.99 26.74
CA LYS A 13 26.85 10.63 26.73
C LYS A 13 25.52 10.67 25.97
N LYS A 14 25.37 9.84 24.90
CA LYS A 14 24.05 9.50 24.35
C LYS A 14 23.17 9.20 25.56
N SER A 15 22.04 9.87 25.70
CA SER A 15 21.07 9.55 26.76
C SER A 15 20.73 8.05 26.65
N ASN A 16 20.72 7.34 27.75
CA ASN A 16 20.25 5.94 27.83
C ASN A 16 18.72 5.85 27.63
N VAL A 17 18.14 6.65 26.76
CA VAL A 17 16.76 6.52 26.35
C VAL A 17 16.75 5.38 25.34
N PRO A 18 15.98 4.31 25.56
CA PRO A 18 15.84 3.25 24.60
C PRO A 18 15.40 3.82 23.24
N ASP A 19 16.03 3.36 22.18
CA ASP A 19 15.75 3.73 20.80
C ASP A 19 15.71 2.43 19.95
N PHE A 20 15.38 2.54 18.65
CA PHE A 20 15.32 1.35 17.79
C PHE A 20 16.70 0.66 17.65
N GLU A 21 17.81 1.38 17.88
CA GLU A 21 19.15 0.80 17.79
C GLU A 21 19.46 -0.16 18.94
N THR A 22 18.82 0.02 20.09
CA THR A 22 18.99 -0.83 21.29
C THR A 22 17.84 -1.82 21.49
N ALA A 23 16.72 -1.66 20.79
CA ALA A 23 15.57 -2.54 20.85
C ALA A 23 15.91 -3.95 20.30
N THR A 24 15.30 -4.98 20.86
CA THR A 24 15.51 -6.39 20.47
C THR A 24 14.19 -7.13 20.34
N GLY A 25 14.18 -8.18 19.52
CA GLY A 25 13.05 -9.07 19.37
C GLY A 25 12.01 -8.55 18.35
N THR A 26 10.78 -9.00 18.51
CA THR A 26 9.69 -8.77 17.56
C THR A 26 9.15 -7.36 17.62
N ILE A 27 8.80 -6.80 16.49
CA ILE A 27 8.05 -5.54 16.36
C ILE A 27 6.57 -5.87 16.47
N ASP A 28 5.85 -5.30 17.45
CA ASP A 28 4.43 -5.59 17.66
C ASP A 28 3.57 -5.10 16.51
N TYR A 29 3.77 -3.86 16.08
CA TYR A 29 3.07 -3.23 14.96
C TYR A 29 4.05 -2.66 13.96
N GLY A 30 4.29 -3.41 12.87
CA GLY A 30 5.20 -3.02 11.78
C GLY A 30 4.53 -2.09 10.77
N PHE A 31 5.28 -1.74 9.71
CA PHE A 31 4.79 -0.90 8.61
C PHE A 31 3.61 -1.51 7.83
N THR A 32 3.39 -2.81 7.91
CA THR A 32 2.24 -3.49 7.31
C THR A 32 0.93 -3.25 8.06
N ASN A 33 0.96 -2.63 9.23
CA ASN A 33 -0.21 -2.07 9.87
C ASN A 33 -0.55 -0.72 9.21
N ASP A 34 -1.75 -0.58 8.68
CA ASP A 34 -2.20 0.57 7.91
C ASP A 34 -2.14 1.90 8.69
N TYR A 35 -2.47 1.87 9.99
CA TYR A 35 -2.33 3.04 10.87
C TYR A 35 -0.85 3.44 11.01
N VAL A 36 0.03 2.49 11.27
CA VAL A 36 1.48 2.73 11.43
C VAL A 36 2.08 3.27 10.14
N PHE A 37 1.78 2.64 9.00
CA PHE A 37 2.22 3.08 7.67
C PHE A 37 1.84 4.53 7.41
N ARG A 38 0.55 4.83 7.54
CA ARG A 38 0.02 6.16 7.31
C ARG A 38 0.61 7.19 8.27
N LYS A 39 0.67 6.87 9.56
CA LYS A 39 1.17 7.77 10.61
C LYS A 39 2.63 8.16 10.37
N ILE A 40 3.49 7.18 10.07
CA ILE A 40 4.91 7.44 9.80
C ILE A 40 5.09 8.30 8.56
N LEU A 41 4.41 7.98 7.46
CA LEU A 41 4.52 8.74 6.21
C LEU A 41 3.97 10.16 6.33
N GLN A 42 2.89 10.34 7.08
CA GLN A 42 2.28 11.64 7.32
C GLN A 42 3.15 12.57 8.16
N GLU A 43 3.84 12.04 9.17
CA GLU A 43 4.64 12.83 10.11
C GLU A 43 6.07 13.07 9.63
N ASN A 44 6.53 12.33 8.62
CA ASN A 44 7.90 12.40 8.13
C ASN A 44 7.96 12.72 6.64
N ASN A 45 7.91 14.00 6.31
CA ASN A 45 7.98 14.44 4.90
C ASN A 45 9.24 13.96 4.17
N ASP A 46 10.39 13.82 4.84
CA ASP A 46 11.61 13.31 4.22
C ASP A 46 11.46 11.83 3.84
N VAL A 47 10.85 11.03 4.72
CA VAL A 47 10.57 9.60 4.49
C VAL A 47 9.60 9.44 3.34
N LEU A 48 8.49 10.19 3.38
CA LEU A 48 7.46 10.19 2.34
C LEU A 48 8.05 10.61 0.97
N LYS A 49 8.83 11.69 0.95
CA LYS A 49 9.50 12.16 -0.26
C LYS A 49 10.44 11.11 -0.83
N ALA A 50 11.30 10.53 -0.01
CA ALA A 50 12.27 9.53 -0.46
C ALA A 50 11.57 8.27 -1.01
N LEU A 51 10.49 7.81 -0.37
CA LEU A 51 9.69 6.69 -0.85
C LEU A 51 9.08 6.99 -2.23
N ILE A 52 8.42 8.13 -2.39
CA ILE A 52 7.81 8.55 -3.65
C ILE A 52 8.88 8.68 -4.75
N CYS A 53 10.01 9.34 -4.46
CA CYS A 53 11.09 9.51 -5.42
C CYS A 53 11.68 8.15 -5.86
N SER A 54 11.85 7.20 -4.94
CA SER A 54 12.25 5.83 -5.30
C SER A 54 11.29 5.19 -6.30
N ILE A 55 9.98 5.23 -6.05
CA ILE A 55 8.98 4.57 -6.89
C ILE A 55 8.83 5.26 -8.25
N LEU A 56 8.81 6.58 -8.26
CA LEU A 56 8.68 7.37 -9.48
C LEU A 56 10.02 7.57 -10.22
N ARG A 57 11.12 6.99 -9.71
CA ARG A 57 12.48 7.04 -10.29
C ARG A 57 12.95 8.48 -10.50
N MET A 58 12.78 9.30 -9.46
CA MET A 58 13.07 10.74 -9.50
C MET A 58 14.18 11.09 -8.50
N GLU A 59 15.00 12.08 -8.89
CA GLU A 59 15.92 12.68 -7.93
C GLU A 59 15.15 13.50 -6.86
N PRO A 60 15.48 13.35 -5.56
CA PRO A 60 14.76 14.04 -4.49
C PRO A 60 14.95 15.55 -4.47
N ASP A 61 15.98 16.08 -5.14
CA ASP A 61 16.31 17.50 -5.12
C ASP A 61 15.20 18.33 -5.76
N GLY A 62 14.77 19.37 -5.05
CA GLY A 62 13.70 20.26 -5.52
C GLY A 62 12.28 19.69 -5.35
N ILE A 63 12.10 18.41 -5.00
CA ILE A 63 10.79 17.83 -4.76
C ILE A 63 10.26 18.22 -3.39
N LYS A 64 9.02 18.72 -3.36
CA LYS A 64 8.25 18.99 -2.13
C LYS A 64 7.00 18.13 -2.13
N VAL A 65 6.70 17.53 -1.00
CA VAL A 65 5.51 16.68 -0.78
C VAL A 65 4.57 17.37 0.21
N THR A 66 3.27 17.29 -0.04
CA THR A 66 2.22 17.81 0.85
C THR A 66 1.15 16.76 1.01
N VAL A 67 0.95 16.26 2.23
CA VAL A 67 -0.16 15.35 2.55
C VAL A 67 -1.46 16.14 2.56
N THR A 68 -2.46 15.67 1.81
CA THR A 68 -3.75 16.36 1.63
C THR A 68 -4.89 15.78 2.45
N ASN A 69 -4.70 14.60 3.04
CA ASN A 69 -5.67 13.93 3.90
C ASN A 69 -5.05 13.48 5.24
N PRO A 70 -4.47 14.38 6.06
CA PRO A 70 -3.81 13.99 7.30
C PRO A 70 -4.80 13.37 8.29
N ILE A 71 -4.34 12.40 9.08
CA ILE A 71 -5.10 11.88 10.24
C ILE A 71 -5.08 12.96 11.31
N SER A 72 -6.25 13.38 11.80
CA SER A 72 -6.37 14.28 12.95
C SER A 72 -6.21 13.49 14.25
N LEU A 73 -5.37 14.01 15.17
CA LEU A 73 -5.24 13.46 16.52
C LEU A 73 -6.58 13.70 17.25
N GLY A 74 -7.27 12.63 17.64
CA GLY A 74 -8.54 12.70 18.38
C GLY A 74 -9.79 12.26 17.61
N GLU A 75 -9.68 11.89 16.35
CA GLU A 75 -10.77 11.21 15.64
C GLU A 75 -11.01 9.84 16.28
N THR A 76 -12.15 9.70 16.93
CA THR A 76 -12.59 8.43 17.55
C THR A 76 -12.84 7.40 16.46
N PHE A 77 -12.31 6.19 16.67
CA PHE A 77 -12.27 5.04 15.76
C PHE A 77 -13.64 4.41 15.42
N SER A 78 -14.75 5.12 15.51
CA SER A 78 -16.10 4.58 15.32
C SER A 78 -16.68 4.70 13.91
N SER A 79 -16.00 5.39 12.98
CA SER A 79 -16.55 5.55 11.62
C SER A 79 -15.91 4.57 10.62
N LYS A 80 -16.79 3.89 9.87
CA LYS A 80 -16.43 3.00 8.73
C LYS A 80 -15.75 3.72 7.57
N ASP A 81 -15.54 5.03 7.68
CA ASP A 81 -15.03 5.91 6.61
C ASP A 81 -13.52 6.18 6.73
N PHE A 82 -12.75 5.28 7.35
CA PHE A 82 -11.30 5.40 7.38
C PHE A 82 -10.73 5.13 5.99
N ILE A 83 -10.53 6.20 5.24
CA ILE A 83 -9.72 6.19 4.03
C ILE A 83 -8.26 5.97 4.48
N LEU A 84 -7.73 4.78 4.23
CA LEU A 84 -6.42 4.32 4.73
C LEU A 84 -5.25 4.74 3.84
N ASP A 85 -5.53 5.42 2.75
CA ASP A 85 -4.57 5.93 1.80
C ASP A 85 -3.84 7.19 2.29
N VAL A 86 -2.63 7.39 1.84
CA VAL A 86 -1.86 8.63 2.02
C VAL A 86 -1.93 9.40 0.70
N ARG A 87 -2.69 10.50 0.68
CA ARG A 87 -2.80 11.37 -0.48
C ARG A 87 -1.81 12.50 -0.42
N VAL A 88 -1.07 12.67 -1.48
CA VAL A 88 0.03 13.62 -1.58
C VAL A 88 -0.08 14.44 -2.86
N VAL A 89 0.24 15.72 -2.76
CA VAL A 89 0.46 16.59 -3.90
C VAL A 89 1.93 16.98 -3.94
N LEU A 90 2.56 16.81 -5.09
CA LEU A 90 3.91 17.32 -5.34
C LEU A 90 3.88 18.78 -5.76
N ASN A 91 5.00 19.48 -5.62
CA ASN A 91 5.12 20.89 -6.01
C ASN A 91 4.89 21.16 -7.51
N ASP A 92 4.99 20.16 -8.38
CA ASP A 92 4.65 20.24 -9.80
C ASP A 92 3.16 19.93 -10.09
N GLY A 93 2.41 19.62 -9.04
CA GLY A 93 0.98 19.35 -9.09
C GLY A 93 0.61 17.89 -9.34
N ARG A 94 1.58 16.95 -9.44
CA ARG A 94 1.25 15.50 -9.50
C ARG A 94 0.53 15.08 -8.24
N LEU A 95 -0.49 14.23 -8.41
CA LEU A 95 -1.29 13.67 -7.34
C LEU A 95 -0.84 12.21 -7.11
N ILE A 96 -0.47 11.90 -5.88
CA ILE A 96 0.02 10.59 -5.49
C ILE A 96 -0.93 10.02 -4.44
N ASP A 97 -1.32 8.79 -4.60
CA ASP A 97 -2.10 8.01 -3.65
C ASP A 97 -1.30 6.74 -3.28
N LEU A 98 -1.01 6.57 -1.99
CA LEU A 98 -0.26 5.41 -1.49
C LEU A 98 -1.18 4.56 -0.61
N GLU A 99 -1.29 3.29 -0.93
CA GLU A 99 -2.13 2.33 -0.21
C GLU A 99 -1.34 1.07 0.15
N MET A 100 -1.57 0.55 1.36
CA MET A 100 -1.03 -0.72 1.84
C MET A 100 -2.15 -1.75 1.92
N GLN A 101 -2.06 -2.82 1.13
CA GLN A 101 -3.07 -3.88 1.10
C GLN A 101 -2.44 -5.22 1.50
N MET A 102 -2.80 -5.72 2.67
CA MET A 102 -2.18 -6.92 3.23
C MET A 102 -2.91 -8.21 2.87
N THR A 103 -4.19 -8.13 2.54
CA THR A 103 -5.05 -9.27 2.18
C THR A 103 -5.60 -9.08 0.79
N ASP A 104 -5.56 -10.13 -0.03
CA ASP A 104 -6.20 -10.11 -1.34
C ASP A 104 -7.72 -10.19 -1.19
N GLU A 105 -8.40 -9.11 -1.56
CA GLU A 105 -9.85 -9.00 -1.65
C GLU A 105 -10.37 -9.25 -3.07
N TYR A 106 -9.49 -9.64 -4.00
CA TYR A 106 -9.79 -9.89 -5.42
C TYR A 106 -10.39 -8.69 -6.15
N ASN A 107 -10.20 -7.49 -5.63
CA ASN A 107 -10.78 -6.25 -6.16
C ASN A 107 -9.75 -5.15 -6.44
N TRP A 108 -8.46 -5.44 -6.27
CA TRP A 108 -7.41 -4.44 -6.41
C TRP A 108 -7.43 -3.69 -7.75
N PRO A 109 -7.60 -4.36 -8.93
CA PRO A 109 -7.67 -3.64 -10.20
C PRO A 109 -8.79 -2.60 -10.24
N ASP A 110 -10.01 -2.98 -9.82
CA ASP A 110 -11.17 -2.08 -9.82
C ASP A 110 -11.02 -0.95 -8.80
N ARG A 111 -10.48 -1.28 -7.63
CA ARG A 111 -10.25 -0.34 -6.53
C ARG A 111 -9.21 0.71 -6.92
N SER A 112 -8.05 0.30 -7.44
CA SER A 112 -6.98 1.21 -7.86
C SER A 112 -7.39 2.11 -9.02
N ILE A 113 -8.13 1.58 -10.01
CA ILE A 113 -8.71 2.35 -11.11
C ILE A 113 -9.72 3.38 -10.56
N SER A 114 -10.60 2.97 -9.65
CA SER A 114 -11.60 3.85 -9.05
C SER A 114 -10.96 5.03 -8.30
N TYR A 115 -9.93 4.76 -7.49
CA TYR A 115 -9.22 5.80 -6.74
C TYR A 115 -8.42 6.73 -7.65
N ALA A 116 -7.67 6.17 -8.60
CA ALA A 116 -6.93 6.96 -9.58
C ALA A 116 -7.88 7.85 -10.41
N SER A 117 -9.05 7.34 -10.81
CA SER A 117 -10.06 8.10 -11.56
C SER A 117 -10.64 9.27 -10.75
N ARG A 118 -10.96 9.06 -9.47
CA ARG A 118 -11.44 10.13 -8.57
C ARG A 118 -10.37 11.21 -8.36
N ASN A 119 -9.11 10.81 -8.26
CA ASN A 119 -8.00 11.74 -8.14
C ASN A 119 -7.72 12.48 -9.45
N PHE A 120 -8.00 11.86 -10.59
CA PHE A 120 -7.82 12.49 -11.90
C PHE A 120 -8.94 13.50 -12.24
N ASP A 121 -10.18 13.24 -11.81
CA ASP A 121 -11.35 14.09 -12.04
C ASP A 121 -11.44 15.22 -11.01
N GLN A 122 -10.44 16.11 -10.99
CA GLN A 122 -10.38 17.26 -10.06
C GLN A 122 -10.52 18.61 -10.72
N LEU A 123 -10.84 18.63 -12.02
CA LEU A 123 -11.07 19.87 -12.74
C LEU A 123 -12.36 20.53 -12.27
N LYS A 124 -12.29 21.84 -12.02
CA LYS A 124 -13.47 22.63 -11.73
C LYS A 124 -14.21 23.00 -13.02
N ARG A 125 -15.49 23.33 -12.87
CA ARG A 125 -16.31 23.78 -13.98
C ARG A 125 -15.66 24.96 -14.69
N GLY A 126 -15.42 24.83 -16.01
CA GLY A 126 -14.78 25.86 -16.82
C GLY A 126 -13.25 25.76 -16.94
N GLU A 127 -12.62 24.82 -16.27
CA GLU A 127 -11.19 24.57 -16.46
C GLU A 127 -10.94 23.73 -17.73
N TYR A 128 -9.82 23.99 -18.39
CA TYR A 128 -9.43 23.24 -19.58
C TYR A 128 -8.88 21.86 -19.19
N TYR A 129 -9.23 20.81 -19.93
CA TYR A 129 -8.76 19.43 -19.72
C TYR A 129 -7.24 19.29 -19.75
N ILE A 130 -6.52 20.15 -20.47
CA ILE A 130 -5.06 20.17 -20.49
C ILE A 130 -4.44 20.41 -19.10
N ASN A 131 -5.20 21.07 -18.21
CA ASN A 131 -4.76 21.40 -16.84
C ASN A 131 -4.90 20.22 -15.88
N ALA A 132 -5.54 19.10 -16.29
CA ALA A 132 -5.60 17.89 -15.47
C ALA A 132 -4.20 17.45 -15.08
N LYS A 133 -3.97 17.24 -13.80
CA LYS A 133 -2.67 16.86 -13.25
C LYS A 133 -2.45 15.36 -13.39
N PRO A 134 -1.19 14.92 -13.56
CA PRO A 134 -0.89 13.49 -13.52
C PRO A 134 -1.25 12.88 -12.17
N VAL A 135 -1.78 11.65 -12.21
CA VAL A 135 -2.16 10.87 -11.04
C VAL A 135 -1.36 9.57 -11.03
N HIS A 136 -0.79 9.25 -9.87
CA HIS A 136 -0.10 8.00 -9.60
C HIS A 136 -0.78 7.31 -8.41
N SER A 137 -1.45 6.20 -8.65
CA SER A 137 -1.93 5.30 -7.59
C SER A 137 -0.85 4.26 -7.32
N ILE A 138 -0.38 4.16 -6.08
CA ILE A 138 0.72 3.30 -5.68
C ILE A 138 0.21 2.31 -4.62
N GLY A 139 0.14 1.03 -5.00
CA GLY A 139 -0.26 -0.05 -4.11
C GLY A 139 0.94 -0.88 -3.65
N PHE A 140 1.05 -1.08 -2.34
CA PHE A 140 1.94 -2.06 -1.73
C PHE A 140 1.09 -3.27 -1.35
N LEU A 141 1.23 -4.36 -2.11
CA LEU A 141 0.42 -5.57 -1.96
C LEU A 141 1.22 -6.67 -1.29
N ASN A 142 0.65 -7.36 -0.32
CA ASN A 142 1.29 -8.54 0.28
C ASN A 142 0.78 -9.84 -0.37
N PHE A 143 0.40 -9.77 -1.62
CA PHE A 143 -0.04 -10.89 -2.45
C PHE A 143 0.31 -10.61 -3.91
N THR A 144 0.43 -11.67 -4.70
CA THR A 144 0.71 -11.57 -6.13
C THR A 144 -0.59 -11.30 -6.89
N LEU A 145 -0.63 -10.21 -7.65
CA LEU A 145 -1.85 -9.80 -8.37
C LEU A 145 -2.15 -10.72 -9.56
N PHE A 146 -1.10 -11.12 -10.30
CA PHE A 146 -1.22 -11.99 -11.47
C PHE A 146 -0.22 -13.14 -11.35
N GLU A 147 -0.69 -14.31 -10.92
CA GLU A 147 0.14 -15.50 -10.68
C GLU A 147 0.75 -16.09 -11.96
N ASP A 148 0.15 -15.84 -13.11
CA ASP A 148 0.65 -16.27 -14.42
C ASP A 148 1.83 -15.42 -14.93
N ASN A 149 2.00 -14.21 -14.40
CA ASN A 149 3.13 -13.33 -14.70
C ASN A 149 3.50 -12.48 -13.48
N PRO A 150 4.13 -13.08 -12.45
CA PRO A 150 4.46 -12.35 -11.22
C PRO A 150 5.57 -11.33 -11.44
N GLU A 151 5.39 -10.14 -10.91
CA GLU A 151 6.36 -9.04 -10.94
C GLU A 151 6.50 -8.43 -9.55
N PHE A 152 7.71 -7.99 -9.18
CA PHE A 152 7.91 -7.26 -7.93
C PHE A 152 7.37 -5.83 -8.02
N ASN A 153 7.64 -5.15 -9.15
CA ASN A 153 7.27 -3.76 -9.37
C ASN A 153 6.70 -3.62 -10.79
N ALA A 154 5.39 -3.45 -10.87
CA ALA A 154 4.66 -3.31 -12.12
C ALA A 154 4.09 -1.90 -12.29
N LEU A 155 4.16 -1.37 -13.51
CA LEU A 155 3.56 -0.08 -13.88
C LEU A 155 2.50 -0.28 -14.95
N TYR A 156 1.27 0.09 -14.62
CA TYR A 156 0.13 0.05 -15.54
C TYR A 156 -0.22 1.45 -16.03
N GLN A 157 -0.38 1.59 -17.35
CA GLN A 157 -0.72 2.82 -18.04
C GLN A 157 -1.71 2.59 -19.18
N LEU A 158 -2.36 3.64 -19.66
CA LEU A 158 -3.27 3.58 -20.79
C LEU A 158 -2.50 3.48 -22.10
N LEU A 159 -2.63 2.36 -22.79
CA LEU A 159 -1.94 2.08 -24.04
C LEU A 159 -2.91 1.74 -25.18
N ASN A 160 -2.52 2.05 -26.42
CA ASN A 160 -3.18 1.48 -27.59
C ASN A 160 -2.93 -0.04 -27.64
N VAL A 161 -4.01 -0.84 -27.65
CA VAL A 161 -3.93 -2.30 -27.54
C VAL A 161 -3.10 -2.94 -28.68
N LYS A 162 -3.17 -2.39 -29.90
CA LYS A 162 -2.47 -2.92 -31.07
C LYS A 162 -1.01 -2.46 -31.15
N THR A 163 -0.80 -1.14 -31.03
CA THR A 163 0.52 -0.53 -31.28
C THR A 163 1.37 -0.38 -30.04
N LYS A 164 0.80 -0.63 -28.85
CA LYS A 164 1.39 -0.37 -27.53
C LYS A 164 1.83 1.08 -27.32
N ARG A 165 1.37 2.00 -28.18
CA ARG A 165 1.66 3.42 -28.01
C ARG A 165 0.96 3.93 -26.75
N LEU A 166 1.71 4.61 -25.91
CA LEU A 166 1.19 5.29 -24.72
C LEU A 166 0.15 6.36 -25.14
N TYR A 167 -1.02 6.29 -24.54
CA TYR A 167 -2.12 7.23 -24.81
C TYR A 167 -1.98 8.52 -24.00
N SER A 168 -1.60 8.39 -22.73
CA SER A 168 -1.39 9.53 -21.82
C SER A 168 -0.45 9.13 -20.69
N GLU A 169 0.47 10.02 -20.31
CA GLU A 169 1.34 9.88 -19.13
C GLU A 169 0.66 10.33 -17.83
N LYS A 170 -0.57 10.85 -17.92
CA LYS A 170 -1.26 11.45 -16.78
C LYS A 170 -1.98 10.46 -15.87
N PHE A 171 -2.01 9.16 -16.21
CA PHE A 171 -2.70 8.14 -15.44
C PHE A 171 -1.82 6.91 -15.30
N SER A 172 -1.37 6.65 -14.07
CA SER A 172 -0.45 5.57 -13.76
C SER A 172 -0.87 4.83 -12.49
N ILE A 173 -0.82 3.49 -12.52
CA ILE A 173 -1.00 2.63 -11.38
C ILE A 173 0.29 1.84 -11.18
N HIS A 174 0.92 1.98 -10.02
CA HIS A 174 2.10 1.24 -9.60
C HIS A 174 1.67 0.15 -8.62
N VAL A 175 2.15 -1.05 -8.83
CA VAL A 175 1.95 -2.19 -7.93
C VAL A 175 3.30 -2.70 -7.46
N ILE A 176 3.54 -2.66 -6.16
CA ILE A 176 4.74 -3.22 -5.54
C ILE A 176 4.30 -4.45 -4.75
N ASP A 177 4.64 -5.64 -5.27
CA ASP A 177 4.34 -6.92 -4.63
C ASP A 177 5.36 -7.24 -3.55
N LEU A 178 4.97 -7.03 -2.30
CA LEU A 178 5.81 -7.30 -1.13
C LEU A 178 6.09 -8.81 -0.93
N SER A 179 5.35 -9.69 -1.58
CA SER A 179 5.58 -11.14 -1.51
C SER A 179 6.63 -11.61 -2.51
N ARG A 180 6.96 -10.78 -3.53
CA ARG A 180 7.89 -11.08 -4.63
C ARG A 180 9.12 -10.18 -4.67
N ILE A 181 9.64 -9.78 -3.52
CA ILE A 181 10.86 -8.93 -3.45
C ILE A 181 12.08 -9.62 -4.11
N ASP A 182 12.08 -10.93 -4.15
CA ASP A 182 13.08 -11.74 -4.85
C ASP A 182 13.15 -11.46 -6.36
N LEU A 183 12.04 -11.03 -6.98
CA LEU A 183 11.95 -10.66 -8.39
C LEU A 183 12.40 -9.21 -8.67
N ALA A 184 12.90 -8.47 -7.68
CA ALA A 184 13.36 -7.11 -7.88
C ALA A 184 14.46 -7.05 -8.94
N THR A 185 14.30 -6.17 -9.92
CA THR A 185 15.26 -5.94 -11.01
C THR A 185 16.48 -5.14 -10.52
N GLU A 186 17.51 -5.03 -11.35
CA GLU A 186 18.65 -4.15 -11.05
C GLU A 186 18.22 -2.69 -10.95
N GLU A 187 17.25 -2.28 -11.76
CA GLU A 187 16.69 -0.94 -11.74
C GLU A 187 15.92 -0.68 -10.43
N ASP A 188 15.11 -1.63 -9.94
CA ASP A 188 14.42 -1.51 -8.67
C ASP A 188 15.40 -1.36 -7.49
N ARG A 189 16.52 -2.10 -7.54
CA ARG A 189 17.60 -1.99 -6.55
C ARG A 189 18.35 -0.66 -6.66
N HIS A 190 18.57 -0.16 -7.88
CA HIS A 190 19.21 1.14 -8.11
C HIS A 190 18.41 2.29 -7.46
N TYR A 191 17.09 2.28 -7.63
CA TYR A 191 16.20 3.26 -7.00
C TYR A 191 15.80 2.89 -5.54
N GLY A 192 16.24 1.73 -5.04
CA GLY A 192 16.03 1.29 -3.66
C GLY A 192 14.58 0.88 -3.33
N ILE A 193 13.76 0.57 -4.34
CA ILE A 193 12.37 0.14 -4.13
C ILE A 193 12.33 -1.17 -3.34
N ASP A 194 13.21 -2.12 -3.66
CA ASP A 194 13.37 -3.39 -2.94
C ASP A 194 13.73 -3.19 -1.46
N ARG A 195 14.51 -2.15 -1.17
CA ARG A 195 14.93 -1.82 0.19
C ARG A 195 13.76 -1.26 1.01
N TRP A 196 12.90 -0.43 0.39
CA TRP A 196 11.64 0.00 0.99
C TRP A 196 10.69 -1.17 1.25
N ALA A 197 10.54 -2.08 0.29
CA ALA A 197 9.73 -3.28 0.45
C ALA A 197 10.23 -4.18 1.60
N LYS A 198 11.54 -4.39 1.71
CA LYS A 198 12.17 -5.10 2.83
C LYS A 198 11.91 -4.41 4.17
N LEU A 199 12.01 -3.07 4.21
CA LEU A 199 11.70 -2.29 5.41
C LEU A 199 10.25 -2.53 5.86
N PHE A 200 9.30 -2.49 4.93
CA PHE A 200 7.88 -2.70 5.26
C PHE A 200 7.59 -4.12 5.76
N LYS A 201 8.31 -5.13 5.27
CA LYS A 201 8.15 -6.54 5.68
C LYS A 201 8.91 -6.91 6.96
N THR A 202 9.73 -6.03 7.50
CA THR A 202 10.56 -6.31 8.67
C THR A 202 9.70 -6.60 9.91
N LYS A 203 10.05 -7.65 10.64
CA LYS A 203 9.32 -8.12 11.83
C LYS A 203 10.13 -8.04 13.12
N THR A 204 11.44 -7.80 13.04
CA THR A 204 12.34 -7.72 14.19
C THR A 204 13.14 -6.42 14.17
N TRP A 205 13.51 -5.95 15.37
CA TRP A 205 14.34 -4.75 15.50
C TRP A 205 15.75 -4.97 14.95
N GLU A 206 16.26 -6.18 15.01
CA GLU A 206 17.57 -6.58 14.46
C GLU A 206 17.60 -6.44 12.94
N ASP A 207 16.61 -7.01 12.25
CA ASP A 207 16.48 -6.90 10.79
C ASP A 207 16.27 -5.45 10.36
N LEU A 208 15.47 -4.69 11.12
CA LEU A 208 15.23 -3.27 10.86
C LEU A 208 16.54 -2.49 10.85
N ARG A 209 17.41 -2.71 11.85
CA ARG A 209 18.74 -2.08 11.91
C ARG A 209 19.62 -2.45 10.70
N MET A 210 19.60 -3.71 10.29
CA MET A 210 20.38 -4.13 9.11
C MET A 210 19.91 -3.42 7.82
N ILE A 211 18.60 -3.32 7.63
CA ILE A 211 18.00 -2.71 6.43
C ILE A 211 18.27 -1.19 6.41
N THR A 212 18.17 -0.53 7.56
CA THR A 212 18.28 0.93 7.65
C THR A 212 19.72 1.42 7.71
N LYS A 213 20.69 0.51 7.89
CA LYS A 213 22.12 0.84 7.95
C LYS A 213 22.55 1.71 6.76
N ASN A 214 23.24 2.80 7.04
CA ASN A 214 23.75 3.77 6.07
C ASN A 214 22.65 4.47 5.24
N ASN A 215 21.43 4.58 5.76
CA ASN A 215 20.36 5.36 5.14
C ASN A 215 19.61 6.18 6.19
N GLU A 216 19.95 7.46 6.30
CA GLU A 216 19.39 8.37 7.31
C GLU A 216 17.85 8.48 7.23
N THR A 217 17.30 8.46 6.02
CA THR A 217 15.85 8.55 5.84
C THR A 217 15.14 7.32 6.35
N MET A 218 15.67 6.13 6.07
CA MET A 218 15.13 4.88 6.60
C MET A 218 15.34 4.75 8.10
N GLN A 219 16.43 5.31 8.66
CA GLN A 219 16.63 5.40 10.10
C GLN A 219 15.57 6.29 10.76
N LYS A 220 15.21 7.44 10.15
CA LYS A 220 14.09 8.27 10.64
C LYS A 220 12.77 7.49 10.64
N ALA A 221 12.51 6.67 9.62
CA ALA A 221 11.32 5.82 9.59
C ALA A 221 11.34 4.77 10.71
N ALA A 222 12.50 4.17 10.99
CA ALA A 222 12.70 3.21 12.08
C ALA A 222 12.53 3.86 13.47
N ASP A 223 13.07 5.05 13.68
CA ASP A 223 12.87 5.83 14.91
C ASP A 223 11.38 6.10 15.15
N SER A 224 10.66 6.53 14.11
CA SER A 224 9.22 6.77 14.21
C SER A 224 8.44 5.50 14.52
N LEU A 225 8.83 4.36 13.90
CA LEU A 225 8.23 3.07 14.19
C LEU A 225 8.45 2.68 15.66
N TYR A 226 9.65 2.89 16.20
CA TYR A 226 9.96 2.62 17.60
C TYR A 226 9.12 3.49 18.54
N GLN A 227 9.02 4.79 18.25
CA GLN A 227 8.20 5.72 19.03
C GLN A 227 6.73 5.30 19.06
N LEU A 228 6.15 4.93 17.91
CA LEU A 228 4.77 4.45 17.82
C LEU A 228 4.55 3.16 18.62
N ASN A 229 5.50 2.23 18.57
CA ASN A 229 5.43 0.99 19.36
C ASN A 229 5.66 1.24 20.86
N SER A 230 6.28 2.35 21.25
CA SER A 230 6.50 2.74 22.65
C SER A 230 5.34 3.57 23.22
N ASP A 231 4.55 4.24 22.38
CA ASP A 231 3.42 5.07 22.79
C ASP A 231 2.15 4.22 23.01
N ALA A 232 1.53 4.38 24.18
CA ALA A 232 0.37 3.56 24.55
C ALA A 232 -0.87 3.85 23.69
N VAL A 233 -1.08 5.11 23.29
CA VAL A 233 -2.23 5.51 22.45
C VAL A 233 -2.02 5.03 21.03
N ALA A 234 -0.82 5.20 20.48
CA ALA A 234 -0.50 4.72 19.14
C ALA A 234 -0.64 3.18 19.05
N ARG A 235 -0.18 2.43 20.06
CA ARG A 235 -0.37 0.98 20.12
C ARG A 235 -1.84 0.59 20.18
N GLN A 236 -2.68 1.30 20.94
CA GLN A 236 -4.11 1.04 20.97
C GLN A 236 -4.76 1.28 19.60
N CYS A 237 -4.36 2.32 18.89
CA CYS A 237 -4.81 2.58 17.53
C CYS A 237 -4.39 1.47 16.57
N ALA A 238 -3.12 1.06 16.61
CA ALA A 238 -2.59 -0.01 15.77
C ALA A 238 -3.27 -1.36 16.06
N GLN A 239 -3.54 -1.68 17.34
CA GLN A 239 -4.30 -2.86 17.74
C GLN A 239 -5.73 -2.83 17.17
N SER A 240 -6.44 -1.73 17.32
CA SER A 240 -7.82 -1.61 16.81
C SER A 240 -7.88 -1.82 15.29
N ARG A 241 -6.85 -1.37 14.57
CA ARG A 241 -6.76 -1.59 13.11
C ARG A 241 -6.43 -3.04 12.77
N ALA A 242 -5.50 -3.67 13.50
CA ALA A 242 -5.19 -5.07 13.34
C ALA A 242 -6.43 -5.97 13.56
N ASP A 243 -7.21 -5.67 14.60
CA ASP A 243 -8.46 -6.39 14.90
C ASP A 243 -9.50 -6.18 13.79
N ALA A 244 -9.66 -4.96 13.29
CA ALA A 244 -10.57 -4.67 12.18
C ALA A 244 -10.17 -5.43 10.89
N ALA A 245 -8.89 -5.41 10.52
CA ALA A 245 -8.38 -6.14 9.36
C ALA A 245 -8.57 -7.66 9.50
N TYR A 246 -8.38 -8.21 10.70
CA TYR A 246 -8.64 -9.62 10.99
C TYR A 246 -10.11 -10.00 10.74
N TRP A 247 -11.05 -9.21 11.28
CA TRP A 247 -12.49 -9.46 11.10
C TRP A 247 -12.94 -9.28 9.65
N GLU A 248 -12.37 -8.31 8.94
CA GLU A 248 -12.63 -8.09 7.52
C GLU A 248 -12.15 -9.28 6.68
N THR A 249 -10.97 -9.81 6.96
CA THR A 249 -10.46 -11.03 6.31
C THR A 249 -11.39 -12.23 6.53
N ILE A 250 -11.87 -12.46 7.76
CA ILE A 250 -12.82 -13.54 8.05
C ILE A 250 -14.12 -13.36 7.28
N LYS A 251 -14.65 -12.14 7.25
CA LYS A 251 -15.88 -11.81 6.52
C LYS A 251 -15.73 -12.08 5.03
N ASN A 252 -14.64 -11.62 4.42
CA ASN A 252 -14.37 -11.77 3.00
C ASN A 252 -14.19 -13.24 2.61
N ASN A 253 -13.48 -14.02 3.42
CA ASN A 253 -13.35 -15.46 3.21
C ASN A 253 -14.71 -16.19 3.27
N LYS A 254 -15.58 -15.77 4.19
CA LYS A 254 -16.94 -16.34 4.29
C LYS A 254 -17.81 -15.97 3.10
N LEU A 255 -17.74 -14.72 2.62
CA LEU A 255 -18.46 -14.28 1.43
C LEU A 255 -18.03 -15.07 0.20
N ARG A 256 -16.71 -15.21 -0.01
CA ARG A 256 -16.18 -16.02 -1.12
C ARG A 256 -16.67 -17.47 -1.07
N TYR A 257 -16.60 -18.10 0.09
CA TYR A 257 -17.13 -19.46 0.25
C TYR A 257 -18.61 -19.56 -0.13
N LEU A 258 -19.43 -18.57 0.25
CA LEU A 258 -20.86 -18.53 -0.09
C LEU A 258 -21.08 -18.30 -1.59
N GLU A 259 -20.28 -17.46 -2.23
CA GLU A 259 -20.32 -17.19 -3.67
C GLU A 259 -19.95 -18.45 -4.48
N GLU A 260 -18.88 -19.15 -4.09
CA GLU A 260 -18.49 -20.42 -4.69
C GLU A 260 -19.58 -21.49 -4.54
N ALA A 261 -20.18 -21.62 -3.35
CA ALA A 261 -21.27 -22.54 -3.08
C ALA A 261 -22.52 -22.20 -3.93
N ASN A 262 -22.88 -20.93 -4.04
CA ASN A 262 -23.98 -20.47 -4.87
C ASN A 262 -23.73 -20.76 -6.36
N SER A 263 -22.51 -20.54 -6.85
CA SER A 263 -22.14 -20.85 -8.23
C SER A 263 -22.30 -22.36 -8.53
N GLN A 264 -21.82 -23.22 -7.62
CA GLN A 264 -21.99 -24.68 -7.75
C GLN A 264 -23.46 -25.10 -7.73
N LEU A 265 -24.27 -24.50 -6.85
CA LEU A 265 -25.72 -24.77 -6.81
C LEU A 265 -26.40 -24.34 -8.10
N THR A 266 -26.07 -23.19 -8.65
CA THR A 266 -26.61 -22.69 -9.91
C THR A 266 -26.29 -23.64 -11.06
N GLN A 267 -25.03 -24.09 -11.18
CA GLN A 267 -24.63 -25.08 -12.16
C GLN A 267 -25.40 -26.39 -12.02
N THR A 268 -25.62 -26.84 -10.78
CA THR A 268 -26.37 -28.06 -10.51
C THR A 268 -27.84 -27.91 -10.91
N ILE A 269 -28.45 -26.77 -10.64
CA ILE A 269 -29.83 -26.44 -11.04
C ILE A 269 -29.97 -26.47 -12.57
N ASP A 270 -29.03 -25.82 -13.28
CA ASP A 270 -29.03 -25.77 -14.75
C ASP A 270 -28.89 -27.18 -15.37
N GLN A 271 -28.01 -28.02 -14.80
CA GLN A 271 -27.86 -29.41 -15.21
C GLN A 271 -29.15 -30.21 -14.99
N GLN A 272 -29.80 -30.06 -13.83
CA GLN A 272 -31.06 -30.72 -13.52
C GLN A 272 -32.19 -30.23 -14.41
N ALA A 273 -32.30 -28.95 -14.68
CA ALA A 273 -33.30 -28.37 -15.57
C ALA A 273 -33.13 -28.91 -17.00
N SER A 274 -31.89 -28.99 -17.50
CA SER A 274 -31.62 -29.62 -18.82
C SER A 274 -32.03 -31.11 -18.85
N ARG A 275 -31.76 -31.85 -17.78
CA ARG A 275 -32.12 -33.26 -17.68
C ARG A 275 -33.63 -33.49 -17.62
N ILE A 276 -34.35 -32.62 -16.91
CA ILE A 276 -35.83 -32.66 -16.87
C ILE A 276 -36.37 -32.40 -18.26
N ALA A 277 -35.89 -31.39 -18.99
CA ALA A 277 -36.34 -31.10 -20.34
C ALA A 277 -36.10 -32.28 -21.32
N GLU A 278 -34.96 -32.99 -21.21
CA GLU A 278 -34.67 -34.17 -21.99
C GLU A 278 -35.66 -35.31 -21.69
N LEU A 279 -35.95 -35.55 -20.41
CA LEU A 279 -36.89 -36.61 -20.00
C LEU A 279 -38.32 -36.32 -20.41
N GLU A 280 -38.76 -35.06 -20.31
CA GLU A 280 -40.08 -34.62 -20.78
C GLU A 280 -40.23 -34.80 -22.29
N ALA A 281 -39.17 -34.42 -23.06
CA ALA A 281 -39.16 -34.65 -24.51
C ALA A 281 -39.17 -36.14 -24.90
N ALA A 282 -38.50 -36.98 -24.12
CA ALA A 282 -38.50 -38.44 -24.32
C ALA A 282 -39.89 -39.03 -24.02
N LEU A 283 -40.54 -38.64 -22.92
CA LEU A 283 -41.90 -39.07 -22.56
C LEU A 283 -42.93 -38.65 -23.59
N ALA A 284 -42.84 -37.42 -24.11
CA ALA A 284 -43.75 -36.95 -25.17
C ALA A 284 -43.62 -37.74 -26.49
N LYS A 285 -42.47 -38.34 -26.77
CA LYS A 285 -42.25 -39.23 -27.91
C LYS A 285 -42.78 -40.62 -27.69
N GLN A 286 -42.82 -41.14 -26.47
CA GLN A 286 -43.39 -42.47 -26.16
C GLN A 286 -44.91 -42.47 -26.11
N ASN A 287 -45.55 -41.31 -25.88
CA ASN A 287 -47.01 -41.18 -25.80
C ASN A 287 -47.65 -40.83 -27.15
N LYS A 288 -46.90 -40.84 -28.24
CA LYS A 288 -47.37 -40.74 -29.63
C LYS A 288 -47.27 -42.08 -30.33
#